data_139d28dfb6821174af6ee8e546c5a195
#
_entry.id   139d28dfb6821174af6ee8e546c5a195
#
_cell.length_a   1.000
_cell.length_b   1.000
_cell.length_c   1.000
_cell.angle_alpha   90.00
_cell.angle_beta   90.00
_cell.angle_gamma   90.00
#
_symmetry.space_group_name_H-M   'P 1'
#
loop_
_entity.id
_entity.type
_entity.pdbx_description
1 polymer ?
#
loop_
_entity_poly.entity_id
_entity_poly.type
_entity_poly.pdbx_seq_one_letter_code
_entity_poly.pdbx_strand_id
1 'polypeptide(L)'
;MNGAKAVRTVPMTEAAHGACVVCTVLRHHQTRLVEASGVPKASHLCNHHAWLLARSAPAVLAAEIYTQVLDARRKQGVRLTGVCAFCADLRQEEAVRLSELVEQVKMPSFAAWMRRSGTLCLWHAHQLSLRLPTKERNLVEEVLARTIEELDVDLRKCAVQARQGQHAGSGVLGRVAEFLVCQRGIPGEETPC
;
A
#
# COMPACT_ATOMS: atom_id res chain seq x y z
N MET A 1 24.16 21.64 8.97
CA MET A 1 24.10 21.15 7.58
C MET A 1 23.48 19.76 7.64
N ASN A 2 22.17 19.69 7.46
CA ASN A 2 21.43 18.43 7.52
C ASN A 2 21.51 17.76 6.14
N GLY A 3 22.38 16.78 6.02
CA GLY A 3 22.42 15.91 4.85
C GLY A 3 21.15 15.09 4.78
N ALA A 4 20.19 15.51 3.98
CA ALA A 4 19.07 14.69 3.59
C ALA A 4 19.64 13.44 2.92
N LYS A 5 19.64 12.30 3.62
CA LYS A 5 19.93 11.01 3.01
C LYS A 5 18.95 10.83 1.86
N ALA A 6 19.45 10.81 0.64
CA ALA A 6 18.67 10.51 -0.54
C ALA A 6 17.90 9.20 -0.29
N VAL A 7 16.59 9.31 -0.18
CA VAL A 7 15.71 8.17 0.01
C VAL A 7 15.80 7.34 -1.27
N ARG A 8 16.44 6.17 -1.19
CA ARG A 8 16.47 5.21 -2.30
C ARG A 8 15.02 4.82 -2.60
N THR A 9 14.48 5.36 -3.67
CA THR A 9 13.16 4.97 -4.16
C THR A 9 13.26 3.56 -4.74
N VAL A 10 12.43 2.65 -4.24
CA VAL A 10 12.31 1.31 -4.85
C VAL A 10 11.74 1.50 -6.25
N PRO A 11 12.40 1.04 -7.31
CA PRO A 11 11.85 1.14 -8.66
C PRO A 11 10.52 0.38 -8.72
N MET A 12 9.50 0.95 -9.34
CA MET A 12 8.18 0.30 -9.46
C MET A 12 8.26 -1.04 -10.22
N THR A 13 9.31 -1.23 -11.02
CA THR A 13 9.58 -2.48 -11.75
C THR A 13 10.09 -3.62 -10.87
N GLU A 14 10.47 -3.36 -9.61
CA GLU A 14 10.88 -4.38 -8.63
C GLU A 14 9.72 -4.98 -7.84
N ALA A 15 8.46 -4.61 -8.18
CA ALA A 15 7.29 -5.22 -7.57
C ALA A 15 7.30 -6.74 -7.77
N ALA A 16 7.06 -7.50 -6.72
CA ALA A 16 6.91 -8.95 -6.80
C ALA A 16 5.78 -9.30 -7.78
N HIS A 17 5.98 -10.37 -8.56
CA HIS A 17 4.95 -10.84 -9.49
C HIS A 17 3.59 -11.02 -8.79
N GLY A 18 2.56 -10.40 -9.34
CA GLY A 18 1.19 -10.47 -8.84
C GLY A 18 0.84 -9.49 -7.72
N ALA A 19 1.78 -8.63 -7.29
CA ALA A 19 1.50 -7.56 -6.33
C ALA A 19 1.31 -6.21 -7.03
N CYS A 20 0.40 -5.39 -6.54
CA CYS A 20 0.20 -4.03 -7.05
C CYS A 20 1.49 -3.20 -6.89
N VAL A 21 1.94 -2.59 -7.98
CA VAL A 21 3.20 -1.82 -8.01
C VAL A 21 3.20 -0.66 -6.99
N VAL A 22 2.08 0.02 -6.80
CA VAL A 22 1.95 1.10 -5.82
C VAL A 22 1.93 0.54 -4.40
N CYS A 23 1.12 -0.52 -4.13
CA CYS A 23 1.06 -1.15 -2.81
C CYS A 23 2.43 -1.67 -2.36
N THR A 24 3.23 -2.22 -3.27
CA THR A 24 4.58 -2.70 -2.96
C THR A 24 5.47 -1.56 -2.45
N VAL A 25 5.48 -0.43 -3.16
CA VAL A 25 6.27 0.74 -2.73
C VAL A 25 5.79 1.28 -1.39
N LEU A 26 4.47 1.38 -1.19
CA LEU A 26 3.89 1.85 0.07
C LEU A 26 4.20 0.90 1.25
N ARG A 27 4.23 -0.41 1.01
CA ARG A 27 4.65 -1.40 2.02
C ARG A 27 6.10 -1.18 2.44
N HIS A 28 7.01 -1.00 1.49
CA HIS A 28 8.40 -0.67 1.79
C HIS A 28 8.56 0.66 2.52
N HIS A 29 7.77 1.66 2.13
CA HIS A 29 7.76 2.95 2.82
C HIS A 29 7.28 2.81 4.27
N GLN A 30 6.17 2.09 4.50
CA GLN A 30 5.65 1.80 5.83
C GLN A 30 6.65 1.05 6.71
N THR A 31 7.33 0.03 6.17
CA THR A 31 8.39 -0.70 6.90
C THR A 31 9.50 0.24 7.32
N ARG A 32 9.97 1.10 6.42
CA ARG A 32 11.01 2.09 6.74
C ARG A 32 10.56 3.10 7.81
N LEU A 33 9.31 3.55 7.78
CA LEU A 33 8.78 4.43 8.83
C LEU A 33 8.79 3.77 10.20
N VAL A 34 8.49 2.46 10.25
CA VAL A 34 8.48 1.67 11.49
C VAL A 34 9.89 1.38 12.00
N GLU A 35 10.88 1.26 11.10
CA GLU A 35 12.28 0.96 11.44
C GLU A 35 13.12 2.21 11.71
N ALA A 36 12.75 3.34 11.13
CA ALA A 36 13.52 4.57 11.22
C ALA A 36 13.20 5.33 12.50
N SER A 37 14.25 5.78 13.20
CA SER A 37 14.17 6.64 14.40
C SER A 37 13.55 8.02 14.16
N GLY A 38 12.99 8.27 12.99
CA GLY A 38 12.47 9.57 12.54
C GLY A 38 10.94 9.63 12.41
N VAL A 39 10.21 8.94 13.28
CA VAL A 39 8.74 8.95 13.24
C VAL A 39 8.22 10.36 13.44
N PRO A 40 7.28 10.81 12.58
CA PRO A 40 6.66 12.12 12.73
C PRO A 40 5.99 12.22 14.11
N LYS A 41 6.06 13.40 14.73
CA LYS A 41 5.42 13.66 16.04
C LYS A 41 3.96 13.18 15.99
N ALA A 42 3.68 12.05 16.64
CA ALA A 42 2.38 11.44 16.61
C ALA A 42 1.51 11.96 17.75
N SER A 43 0.47 12.70 17.40
CA SER A 43 -0.59 13.06 18.37
C SER A 43 -1.73 12.04 18.37
N HIS A 44 -1.80 11.21 17.34
CA HIS A 44 -2.83 10.20 17.14
C HIS A 44 -2.31 9.00 16.34
N LEU A 45 -2.74 7.80 16.75
CA LEU A 45 -2.54 6.55 16.01
C LEU A 45 -3.90 5.89 15.78
N CYS A 46 -4.11 5.40 14.57
CA CYS A 46 -5.23 4.51 14.29
C CYS A 46 -4.96 3.10 14.83
N ASN A 47 -5.99 2.30 14.95
CA ASN A 47 -5.89 0.92 15.46
C ASN A 47 -4.85 0.09 14.69
N HIS A 48 -4.86 0.17 13.35
CA HIS A 48 -3.91 -0.56 12.51
C HIS A 48 -2.45 -0.21 12.83
N HIS A 49 -2.11 1.09 12.83
CA HIS A 49 -0.73 1.54 13.04
C HIS A 49 -0.27 1.37 14.50
N ALA A 50 -1.17 1.47 15.48
CA ALA A 50 -0.84 1.11 16.85
C ALA A 50 -0.40 -0.36 16.95
N TRP A 51 -1.17 -1.29 16.41
CA TRP A 51 -0.79 -2.70 16.41
C TRP A 51 0.43 -3.02 15.55
N LEU A 52 0.62 -2.33 14.43
CA LEU A 52 1.81 -2.49 13.61
C LEU A 52 3.08 -2.13 14.39
N LEU A 53 3.08 -0.99 15.08
CA LEU A 53 4.19 -0.58 15.94
C LEU A 53 4.46 -1.61 17.04
N ALA A 54 3.42 -2.09 17.72
CA ALA A 54 3.56 -3.08 18.79
C ALA A 54 4.21 -4.39 18.33
N ARG A 55 3.98 -4.78 17.06
CA ARG A 55 4.45 -6.07 16.52
C ARG A 55 5.79 -5.98 15.79
N SER A 56 6.11 -4.84 15.20
CA SER A 56 7.18 -4.73 14.21
C SER A 56 8.23 -3.66 14.52
N ALA A 57 7.92 -2.69 15.39
CA ALA A 57 8.88 -1.64 15.73
C ALA A 57 9.84 -2.09 16.86
N PRO A 58 11.08 -1.55 16.88
CA PRO A 58 11.92 -1.64 18.05
C PRO A 58 11.19 -1.11 19.30
N ALA A 59 11.30 -1.81 20.43
CA ALA A 59 10.54 -1.49 21.65
C ALA A 59 10.75 -0.03 22.11
N VAL A 60 11.96 0.47 21.99
CA VAL A 60 12.29 1.87 22.35
C VAL A 60 11.50 2.85 21.49
N LEU A 61 11.48 2.63 20.17
CA LEU A 61 10.77 3.50 19.22
C LEU A 61 9.25 3.44 19.45
N ALA A 62 8.68 2.25 19.65
CA ALA A 62 7.28 2.08 19.97
C ALA A 62 6.90 2.82 21.26
N ALA A 63 7.72 2.69 22.32
CA ALA A 63 7.52 3.38 23.59
C ALA A 63 7.55 4.91 23.45
N GLU A 64 8.50 5.44 22.70
CA GLU A 64 8.59 6.90 22.45
C GLU A 64 7.34 7.42 21.73
N ILE A 65 6.88 6.74 20.69
CA ILE A 65 5.69 7.13 19.94
C ILE A 65 4.44 7.04 20.83
N TYR A 66 4.27 5.96 21.58
CA TYR A 66 3.13 5.83 22.48
C TYR A 66 3.13 6.87 23.57
N THR A 67 4.29 7.23 24.11
CA THR A 67 4.43 8.32 25.09
C THR A 67 3.96 9.65 24.48
N GLN A 68 4.39 10.00 23.26
CA GLN A 68 3.94 11.21 22.58
C GLN A 68 2.41 11.23 22.39
N VAL A 69 1.82 10.09 21.96
CA VAL A 69 0.38 9.97 21.80
C VAL A 69 -0.36 10.11 23.11
N LEU A 70 0.12 9.47 24.17
CA LEU A 70 -0.47 9.57 25.51
C LEU A 70 -0.39 11.00 26.08
N ASP A 71 0.73 11.69 25.89
CA ASP A 71 0.89 13.08 26.32
C ASP A 71 -0.03 14.03 25.54
N ALA A 72 -0.20 13.80 24.23
CA ALA A 72 -1.17 14.53 23.44
C ALA A 72 -2.60 14.29 23.97
N ARG A 73 -2.95 13.04 24.33
CA ARG A 73 -4.25 12.68 24.89
C ARG A 73 -4.51 13.31 26.26
N ARG A 74 -3.51 13.35 27.13
CA ARG A 74 -3.63 14.04 28.44
C ARG A 74 -4.00 15.52 28.27
N LYS A 75 -3.48 16.17 27.22
CA LYS A 75 -3.76 17.59 26.92
C LYS A 75 -5.10 17.82 26.23
N GLN A 76 -5.51 16.91 25.37
CA GLN A 76 -6.72 17.06 24.52
C GLN A 76 -7.98 16.37 25.07
N GLY A 77 -7.81 15.52 26.11
CA GLY A 77 -8.89 14.72 26.67
C GLY A 77 -9.34 13.59 25.72
N VAL A 78 -10.60 13.14 25.90
CA VAL A 78 -11.14 11.97 25.16
C VAL A 78 -11.57 12.24 23.72
N ARG A 79 -11.49 13.46 23.25
CA ARG A 79 -11.85 13.78 21.85
C ARG A 79 -10.85 13.12 20.91
N LEU A 80 -11.35 12.23 20.06
CA LEU A 80 -10.58 11.58 18.99
C LEU A 80 -10.47 12.52 17.79
N THR A 81 -9.77 13.65 17.97
CA THR A 81 -9.51 14.58 16.88
C THR A 81 -8.08 14.38 16.38
N GLY A 82 -7.91 14.24 15.10
CA GLY A 82 -6.61 14.13 14.46
C GLY A 82 -6.50 12.97 13.49
N VAL A 83 -5.62 13.14 12.53
CA VAL A 83 -5.27 12.12 11.54
C VAL A 83 -4.08 11.33 12.08
N CYS A 84 -4.10 10.01 11.93
CA CYS A 84 -2.94 9.19 12.24
C CYS A 84 -1.73 9.64 11.41
N ALA A 85 -0.61 9.93 12.07
CA ALA A 85 0.59 10.44 11.42
C ALA A 85 1.10 9.50 10.31
N PHE A 86 1.05 8.17 10.55
CA PHE A 86 1.43 7.17 9.55
C PHE A 86 0.47 7.16 8.35
N CYS A 87 -0.84 7.27 8.60
CA CYS A 87 -1.81 7.35 7.52
C CYS A 87 -1.63 8.61 6.67
N ALA A 88 -1.31 9.74 7.31
CA ALA A 88 -1.05 11.00 6.59
C ALA A 88 0.19 10.88 5.69
N ASP A 89 1.27 10.33 6.22
CA ASP A 89 2.51 10.13 5.50
C ASP A 89 2.34 9.15 4.33
N LEU A 90 1.67 8.00 4.56
CA LEU A 90 1.37 7.03 3.50
C LEU A 90 0.49 7.60 2.39
N ARG A 91 -0.49 8.46 2.71
CA ARG A 91 -1.31 9.14 1.68
C ARG A 91 -0.48 10.11 0.84
N GLN A 92 0.45 10.81 1.47
CA GLN A 92 1.36 11.70 0.75
C GLN A 92 2.26 10.91 -0.19
N GLU A 93 2.86 9.80 0.27
CA GLU A 93 3.68 8.92 -0.55
C GLU A 93 2.86 8.31 -1.69
N GLU A 94 1.63 7.84 -1.43
CA GLU A 94 0.71 7.32 -2.45
C GLU A 94 0.45 8.35 -3.56
N ALA A 95 0.16 9.60 -3.19
CA ALA A 95 -0.08 10.67 -4.14
C ALA A 95 1.15 10.93 -5.04
N VAL A 96 2.35 10.92 -4.45
CA VAL A 96 3.61 11.06 -5.19
C VAL A 96 3.77 9.90 -6.17
N ARG A 97 3.59 8.65 -5.71
CA ARG A 97 3.75 7.45 -6.56
C ARG A 97 2.74 7.38 -7.69
N LEU A 98 1.50 7.77 -7.44
CA LEU A 98 0.49 7.85 -8.49
C LEU A 98 0.85 8.92 -9.54
N SER A 99 1.40 10.06 -9.12
CA SER A 99 1.85 11.10 -10.04
C SER A 99 3.04 10.63 -10.90
N GLU A 100 4.01 9.96 -10.29
CA GLU A 100 5.14 9.34 -11.01
C GLU A 100 4.64 8.27 -12.00
N LEU A 101 3.68 7.45 -11.59
CA LEU A 101 3.11 6.40 -12.43
C LEU A 101 2.38 6.96 -13.65
N VAL A 102 1.67 8.09 -13.50
CA VAL A 102 1.04 8.81 -14.62
C VAL A 102 2.07 9.18 -15.69
N GLU A 103 3.25 9.65 -15.30
CA GLU A 103 4.31 9.98 -16.25
C GLU A 103 4.98 8.74 -16.85
N GLN A 104 5.22 7.72 -16.04
CA GLN A 104 5.85 6.47 -16.48
C GLN A 104 4.99 5.69 -17.48
N VAL A 105 3.67 5.67 -17.31
CA VAL A 105 2.73 5.00 -18.24
C VAL A 105 2.81 5.55 -19.66
N LYS A 106 3.20 6.82 -19.83
CA LYS A 106 3.41 7.44 -21.15
C LYS A 106 4.66 6.92 -21.86
N MET A 107 5.59 6.29 -21.13
CA MET A 107 6.83 5.74 -21.71
C MET A 107 6.56 4.35 -22.31
N PRO A 108 6.88 4.12 -23.61
CA PRO A 108 6.59 2.85 -24.27
C PRO A 108 7.19 1.62 -23.59
N SER A 109 8.41 1.74 -23.07
CA SER A 109 9.09 0.65 -22.33
C SER A 109 8.37 0.27 -21.06
N PHE A 110 7.92 1.26 -20.30
CA PHE A 110 7.16 1.02 -19.06
C PHE A 110 5.76 0.46 -19.36
N ALA A 111 5.06 1.00 -20.35
CA ALA A 111 3.78 0.48 -20.81
C ALA A 111 3.88 -0.99 -21.26
N ALA A 112 4.94 -1.34 -21.99
CA ALA A 112 5.20 -2.73 -22.39
C ALA A 112 5.49 -3.64 -21.20
N TRP A 113 6.23 -3.17 -20.19
CA TRP A 113 6.45 -3.89 -18.94
C TRP A 113 5.14 -4.08 -18.18
N MET A 114 4.31 -3.03 -18.03
CA MET A 114 3.00 -3.11 -17.37
C MET A 114 2.09 -4.16 -18.01
N ARG A 115 2.06 -4.24 -19.34
CA ARG A 115 1.28 -5.26 -20.05
C ARG A 115 1.74 -6.68 -19.75
N ARG A 116 3.03 -6.90 -19.57
CA ARG A 116 3.57 -8.25 -19.34
C ARG A 116 3.55 -8.67 -17.88
N SER A 117 3.87 -7.77 -16.99
CA SER A 117 4.24 -8.13 -15.61
C SER A 117 3.68 -7.20 -14.55
N GLY A 118 3.26 -5.99 -14.92
CA GLY A 118 2.71 -5.02 -13.97
C GLY A 118 1.35 -5.46 -13.45
N THR A 119 1.08 -5.18 -12.19
CA THR A 119 -0.20 -5.46 -11.54
C THR A 119 -0.67 -4.23 -10.79
N LEU A 120 -1.97 -3.96 -10.84
CA LEU A 120 -2.63 -2.90 -10.08
C LEU A 120 -3.79 -3.51 -9.28
N CYS A 121 -3.97 -3.10 -8.03
CA CYS A 121 -5.19 -3.38 -7.31
C CYS A 121 -6.33 -2.46 -7.82
N LEU A 122 -7.57 -2.80 -7.52
CA LEU A 122 -8.75 -2.05 -7.99
C LEU A 122 -8.69 -0.58 -7.59
N TRP A 123 -8.26 -0.29 -6.35
CA TRP A 123 -8.15 1.09 -5.86
C TRP A 123 -7.14 1.91 -6.69
N HIS A 124 -5.89 1.41 -6.82
CA HIS A 124 -4.86 2.15 -7.54
C HIS A 124 -5.13 2.24 -9.05
N ALA A 125 -5.75 1.22 -9.63
CA ALA A 125 -6.21 1.27 -11.01
C ALA A 125 -7.27 2.36 -11.21
N HIS A 126 -8.25 2.45 -10.32
CA HIS A 126 -9.26 3.50 -10.34
C HIS A 126 -8.62 4.89 -10.18
N GLN A 127 -7.78 5.08 -9.17
CA GLN A 127 -7.08 6.36 -8.93
C GLN A 127 -6.20 6.78 -10.11
N LEU A 128 -5.57 5.82 -10.78
CA LEU A 128 -4.75 6.08 -11.96
C LEU A 128 -5.62 6.44 -13.18
N SER A 129 -6.73 5.71 -13.38
CA SER A 129 -7.67 5.98 -14.49
C SER A 129 -8.27 7.38 -14.44
N LEU A 130 -8.50 7.92 -13.24
CA LEU A 130 -8.99 9.30 -13.08
C LEU A 130 -7.97 10.36 -13.51
N ARG A 131 -6.68 10.03 -13.55
CA ARG A 131 -5.57 10.95 -13.84
C ARG A 131 -5.00 10.81 -15.25
N LEU A 132 -5.34 9.71 -15.94
CA LEU A 132 -4.80 9.41 -17.27
C LEU A 132 -5.72 9.88 -18.39
N PRO A 133 -5.15 10.35 -19.53
CA PRO A 133 -5.88 10.51 -20.76
C PRO A 133 -6.44 9.17 -21.26
N THR A 134 -7.43 9.23 -22.15
CA THR A 134 -8.16 8.03 -22.63
C THR A 134 -7.23 6.96 -23.23
N LYS A 135 -6.20 7.36 -23.96
CA LYS A 135 -5.26 6.43 -24.61
C LYS A 135 -4.49 5.58 -23.58
N GLU A 136 -3.98 6.22 -22.55
CA GLU A 136 -3.22 5.56 -21.48
C GLU A 136 -4.12 4.80 -20.51
N ARG A 137 -5.40 5.20 -20.39
CA ARG A 137 -6.41 4.48 -19.60
C ARG A 137 -6.65 3.07 -20.11
N ASN A 138 -6.63 2.85 -21.42
CA ASN A 138 -6.76 1.52 -22.01
C ASN A 138 -5.69 0.54 -21.49
N LEU A 139 -4.46 1.03 -21.26
CA LEU A 139 -3.43 0.19 -20.63
C LEU A 139 -3.82 -0.28 -19.23
N VAL A 140 -4.43 0.58 -18.41
CA VAL A 140 -4.89 0.22 -17.07
C VAL A 140 -5.98 -0.84 -17.15
N GLU A 141 -6.91 -0.72 -18.10
CA GLU A 141 -7.99 -1.67 -18.34
C GLU A 141 -7.44 -3.02 -18.81
N GLU A 142 -6.47 -3.03 -19.72
CA GLU A 142 -5.77 -4.25 -20.18
C GLU A 142 -5.08 -4.97 -19.00
N VAL A 143 -4.37 -4.22 -18.16
CA VAL A 143 -3.68 -4.77 -16.97
C VAL A 143 -4.70 -5.34 -15.96
N LEU A 144 -5.80 -4.64 -15.72
CA LEU A 144 -6.86 -5.12 -14.84
C LEU A 144 -7.52 -6.39 -15.38
N ALA A 145 -7.90 -6.41 -16.65
CA ALA A 145 -8.54 -7.57 -17.28
C ALA A 145 -7.66 -8.81 -17.14
N ARG A 146 -6.37 -8.69 -17.47
CA ARG A 146 -5.42 -9.79 -17.30
C ARG A 146 -5.30 -10.22 -15.83
N THR A 147 -5.17 -9.27 -14.90
CA THR A 147 -5.03 -9.61 -13.48
C THR A 147 -6.27 -10.34 -12.94
N ILE A 148 -7.48 -9.92 -13.34
CA ILE A 148 -8.73 -10.57 -12.97
C ILE A 148 -8.77 -12.01 -13.51
N GLU A 149 -8.38 -12.20 -14.76
CA GLU A 149 -8.36 -13.53 -15.40
C GLU A 149 -7.37 -14.47 -14.70
N GLU A 150 -6.16 -14.01 -14.41
CA GLU A 150 -5.14 -14.77 -13.66
C GLU A 150 -5.65 -15.17 -12.27
N LEU A 151 -6.25 -14.22 -11.54
CA LEU A 151 -6.79 -14.48 -10.20
C LEU A 151 -8.00 -15.42 -10.23
N ASP A 152 -8.90 -15.31 -11.22
CA ASP A 152 -10.04 -16.23 -11.37
C ASP A 152 -9.56 -17.66 -11.62
N VAL A 153 -8.59 -17.84 -12.52
CA VAL A 153 -7.99 -19.16 -12.78
C VAL A 153 -7.39 -19.75 -11.51
N ASP A 154 -6.63 -18.96 -10.75
CA ASP A 154 -6.00 -19.44 -9.53
C ASP A 154 -7.02 -19.72 -8.41
N LEU A 155 -8.08 -18.92 -8.29
CA LEU A 155 -9.18 -19.19 -7.36
C LEU A 155 -9.92 -20.47 -7.68
N ARG A 156 -10.22 -20.74 -8.96
CA ARG A 156 -10.87 -22.00 -9.38
C ARG A 156 -10.00 -23.21 -9.05
N LYS A 157 -8.69 -23.14 -9.29
CA LYS A 157 -7.75 -24.21 -8.90
C LYS A 157 -7.74 -24.40 -7.37
N CYS A 158 -7.66 -23.30 -6.61
CA CYS A 158 -7.71 -23.33 -5.16
C CYS A 158 -8.99 -23.97 -4.63
N ALA A 159 -10.15 -23.64 -5.20
CA ALA A 159 -11.44 -24.22 -4.83
C ALA A 159 -11.51 -25.73 -5.12
N VAL A 160 -10.96 -26.20 -6.23
CA VAL A 160 -10.89 -27.63 -6.56
C VAL A 160 -10.01 -28.37 -5.57
N GLN A 161 -8.80 -27.85 -5.27
CA GLN A 161 -7.88 -28.45 -4.31
C GLN A 161 -8.49 -28.54 -2.90
N ALA A 162 -9.18 -27.48 -2.47
CA ALA A 162 -9.86 -27.45 -1.17
C ALA A 162 -10.97 -28.52 -1.08
N ARG A 163 -11.76 -28.73 -2.15
CA ARG A 163 -12.79 -29.78 -2.19
C ARG A 163 -12.20 -31.19 -2.14
N GLN A 164 -10.95 -31.36 -2.57
CA GLN A 164 -10.21 -32.63 -2.51
C GLN A 164 -9.47 -32.84 -1.18
N GLY A 165 -9.68 -31.95 -0.18
CA GLY A 165 -9.01 -32.02 1.11
C GLY A 165 -7.52 -31.67 1.06
N GLN A 166 -7.04 -31.10 -0.05
CA GLN A 166 -5.68 -30.62 -0.18
C GLN A 166 -5.56 -29.23 0.43
N HIS A 167 -4.41 -28.90 1.01
CA HIS A 167 -4.16 -27.55 1.50
C HIS A 167 -4.16 -26.56 0.32
N ALA A 168 -5.28 -25.87 0.15
CA ALA A 168 -5.36 -24.73 -0.77
C ALA A 168 -4.42 -23.64 -0.27
N GLY A 169 -3.46 -23.26 -1.11
CA GLY A 169 -2.43 -22.30 -0.74
C GLY A 169 -3.04 -20.96 -0.29
N SER A 170 -2.83 -20.61 0.97
CA SER A 170 -3.30 -19.34 1.57
C SER A 170 -2.84 -18.09 0.78
N GLY A 171 -1.80 -18.22 -0.03
CA GLY A 171 -1.26 -17.14 -0.86
C GLY A 171 -2.23 -16.64 -1.95
N VAL A 172 -3.09 -17.51 -2.53
CA VAL A 172 -4.05 -17.08 -3.56
C VAL A 172 -5.12 -16.18 -2.95
N LEU A 173 -5.71 -16.59 -1.83
CA LEU A 173 -6.73 -15.80 -1.14
C LEU A 173 -6.17 -14.44 -0.66
N GLY A 174 -4.92 -14.42 -0.19
CA GLY A 174 -4.23 -13.18 0.18
C GLY A 174 -4.05 -12.24 -0.99
N ARG A 175 -3.62 -12.74 -2.17
CA ARG A 175 -3.49 -11.92 -3.39
C ARG A 175 -4.82 -11.36 -3.86
N VAL A 176 -5.90 -12.16 -3.80
CA VAL A 176 -7.25 -11.69 -4.15
C VAL A 176 -7.71 -10.60 -3.19
N ALA A 177 -7.51 -10.80 -1.89
CA ALA A 177 -7.86 -9.78 -0.90
C ALA A 177 -7.07 -8.47 -1.14
N GLU A 178 -5.75 -8.55 -1.38
CA GLU A 178 -4.94 -7.37 -1.71
C GLU A 178 -5.39 -6.70 -3.02
N PHE A 179 -5.83 -7.46 -4.00
CA PHE A 179 -6.35 -6.92 -5.25
C PHE A 179 -7.67 -6.16 -5.04
N LEU A 180 -8.60 -6.74 -4.27
CA LEU A 180 -9.95 -6.18 -4.08
C LEU A 180 -9.95 -4.93 -3.18
N VAL A 181 -9.21 -4.97 -2.07
CA VAL A 181 -9.31 -3.94 -1.01
C VAL A 181 -8.01 -3.16 -0.81
N CYS A 182 -7.06 -3.29 -1.71
CA CYS A 182 -5.73 -2.72 -1.57
C CYS A 182 -4.94 -3.34 -0.41
N GLN A 183 -3.75 -2.84 -0.15
CA GLN A 183 -2.97 -3.28 0.99
C GLN A 183 -3.66 -2.89 2.30
N ARG A 184 -3.73 -3.81 3.27
CA ARG A 184 -4.24 -3.52 4.62
C ARG A 184 -3.55 -2.30 5.22
N GLY A 185 -4.33 -1.35 5.66
CA GLY A 185 -3.87 -0.17 6.39
C GLY A 185 -3.67 1.08 5.55
N ILE A 186 -3.90 1.03 4.23
CA ILE A 186 -4.13 2.25 3.48
C ILE A 186 -5.63 2.49 3.50
N PRO A 187 -6.14 3.37 4.37
CA PRO A 187 -7.57 3.65 4.42
C PRO A 187 -7.96 4.32 3.11
N GLY A 188 -8.98 3.78 2.45
CA GLY A 188 -9.75 4.53 1.49
C GLY A 188 -10.26 5.81 2.16
N GLU A 189 -10.63 6.81 1.37
CA GLU A 189 -11.11 8.11 1.88
C GLU A 189 -12.30 8.00 2.85
N GLU A 190 -12.99 6.86 2.88
CA GLU A 190 -14.22 6.62 3.62
C GLU A 190 -14.05 5.86 4.94
N THR A 191 -12.87 5.36 5.27
CA THR A 191 -12.62 4.75 6.58
C THR A 191 -11.92 5.74 7.49
N PRO A 192 -12.65 6.33 8.46
CA PRO A 192 -11.99 7.10 9.50
C PRO A 192 -11.01 6.19 10.23
N CYS A 193 -9.77 6.62 10.31
CA CYS A 193 -8.78 6.02 11.20
C CYS A 193 -9.21 6.16 12.66
#